data_94c09d510a2d9ad4a4f96674dc82c5c3
#
_entry.id   94c09d510a2d9ad4a4f96674dc82c5c3
#
_cell.length_a   1.000
_cell.length_b   1.000
_cell.length_c   1.000
_cell.angle_alpha   90.00
_cell.angle_beta   90.00
_cell.angle_gamma   90.00
#
_symmetry.space_group_name_H-M   'P 1'
#
loop_
_entity.id
_entity.type
_entity.pdbx_description
1 polymer ?
#
loop_
_entity_poly.entity_id
_entity_poly.type
_entity_poly.pdbx_seq_one_letter_code
_entity_poly.pdbx_strand_id
1 'polypeptide(L)'
;MKEKITMLTRYGELGASSRHRFYNYLPGLTAIGYEVTISPFFEDEYLRRLYTGRRPNPGALIGAYGRRLAALLRTDARMMVEYELLPYWPWGMEKWFLRGKKYLLNFDDNVWEKYAHSSFLYGKYDALTENAAGVIVANSFLEEKVSQLNPNVLRIPTALDPEPYRHIAGKFPVFTIVWIGTPVTYRYLEQLRPVWQQLATRMDFELLVIARKELSKRALEGVRMRFVDWSPEAETALLGQAHVGVMPLPDDLFARGKSAFKLLQYFAAGIPAVASPIGENRNVIDSGRNGLLAGTPDEWGAALEQLYCDAALRERLADAARLEAEKYSLQAWVPRLAAFMEKSWR
;
A
#
# COMPACT_ATOMS: atom_id res chain seq x y z
N MET A 1 -3.94 -28.91 17.28
CA MET A 1 -3.77 -29.01 15.81
C MET A 1 -3.54 -27.60 15.28
N LYS A 2 -2.59 -27.41 14.34
CA LYS A 2 -2.41 -26.13 13.67
C LYS A 2 -3.66 -25.82 12.84
N GLU A 3 -4.18 -24.61 12.96
CA GLU A 3 -5.31 -24.18 12.14
C GLU A 3 -4.85 -23.88 10.72
N LYS A 4 -5.46 -24.54 9.72
CA LYS A 4 -5.12 -24.35 8.31
C LYS A 4 -5.88 -23.19 7.70
N ILE A 5 -5.17 -22.32 6.96
CA ILE A 5 -5.73 -21.17 6.27
C ILE A 5 -5.21 -21.15 4.85
N THR A 6 -6.09 -20.91 3.89
CA THR A 6 -5.70 -20.62 2.51
C THR A 6 -5.86 -19.12 2.23
N MET A 7 -4.77 -18.49 1.85
CA MET A 7 -4.75 -17.08 1.41
C MET A 7 -4.75 -17.04 -0.11
N LEU A 8 -5.80 -16.46 -0.68
CA LEU A 8 -6.00 -16.33 -2.12
C LEU A 8 -5.63 -14.90 -2.53
N THR A 9 -4.39 -14.70 -2.93
CA THR A 9 -3.87 -13.38 -3.29
C THR A 9 -4.07 -13.09 -4.77
N ARG A 10 -4.06 -11.80 -5.13
CA ARG A 10 -4.12 -11.35 -6.52
C ARG A 10 -2.79 -11.56 -7.24
N TYR A 11 -1.69 -11.27 -6.55
CA TYR A 11 -0.32 -11.36 -7.07
C TYR A 11 0.55 -12.24 -6.18
N GLY A 12 1.72 -12.61 -6.70
CA GLY A 12 2.82 -13.12 -5.92
C GLY A 12 3.46 -12.03 -5.02
N GLU A 13 4.62 -12.33 -4.49
CA GLU A 13 5.32 -11.46 -3.52
C GLU A 13 5.81 -10.13 -4.13
N LEU A 14 6.02 -10.06 -5.45
CA LEU A 14 6.36 -8.82 -6.14
C LEU A 14 5.18 -7.82 -6.17
N GLY A 15 3.95 -8.27 -5.99
CA GLY A 15 2.78 -7.41 -5.91
C GLY A 15 2.71 -6.68 -4.57
N ALA A 16 2.79 -5.35 -4.55
CA ALA A 16 2.85 -4.55 -3.32
C ALA A 16 1.67 -4.85 -2.38
N SER A 17 0.41 -4.80 -2.87
CA SER A 17 -0.78 -5.11 -2.06
C SER A 17 -0.70 -6.52 -1.47
N SER A 18 -0.47 -7.55 -2.32
CA SER A 18 -0.38 -8.93 -1.86
C SER A 18 0.76 -9.10 -0.85
N ARG A 19 1.96 -8.52 -1.12
CA ARG A 19 3.10 -8.59 -0.20
C ARG A 19 2.76 -8.01 1.17
N HIS A 20 2.27 -6.76 1.22
CA HIS A 20 2.04 -6.06 2.48
C HIS A 20 0.79 -6.51 3.23
N ARG A 21 -0.21 -7.06 2.52
CA ARG A 21 -1.47 -7.50 3.14
C ARG A 21 -1.50 -8.98 3.50
N PHE A 22 -0.62 -9.80 2.89
CA PHE A 22 -0.62 -11.25 3.06
C PHE A 22 0.75 -11.81 3.38
N TYR A 23 1.74 -11.67 2.49
CA TYR A 23 3.05 -12.32 2.64
C TYR A 23 3.80 -11.84 3.89
N ASN A 24 3.78 -10.55 4.19
CA ASN A 24 4.46 -10.01 5.38
C ASN A 24 3.85 -10.50 6.70
N TYR A 25 2.62 -10.98 6.69
CA TYR A 25 1.97 -11.55 7.88
C TYR A 25 2.33 -13.02 8.14
N LEU A 26 2.90 -13.74 7.14
CA LEU A 26 3.19 -15.16 7.25
C LEU A 26 4.06 -15.52 8.46
N PRO A 27 5.22 -14.87 8.70
CA PRO A 27 6.07 -15.24 9.82
C PRO A 27 5.33 -15.14 11.16
N GLY A 28 4.60 -14.04 11.37
CA GLY A 28 3.84 -13.81 12.59
C GLY A 28 2.70 -14.80 12.79
N LEU A 29 1.92 -15.08 11.75
CA LEU A 29 0.83 -16.05 11.80
C LEU A 29 1.35 -17.48 12.05
N THR A 30 2.46 -17.84 11.41
CA THR A 30 3.11 -19.16 11.63
C THR A 30 3.61 -19.29 13.05
N ALA A 31 4.20 -18.25 13.62
CA ALA A 31 4.71 -18.22 14.99
C ALA A 31 3.60 -18.45 16.04
N ILE A 32 2.39 -17.97 15.78
CA ILE A 32 1.23 -18.18 16.68
C ILE A 32 0.40 -19.43 16.34
N GLY A 33 0.88 -20.29 15.44
CA GLY A 33 0.36 -21.66 15.26
C GLY A 33 -0.52 -21.88 14.05
N TYR A 34 -0.63 -20.93 13.12
CA TYR A 34 -1.34 -21.15 11.85
C TYR A 34 -0.47 -21.89 10.83
N GLU A 35 -1.09 -22.76 10.04
CA GLU A 35 -0.52 -23.35 8.84
C GLU A 35 -1.11 -22.63 7.63
N VAL A 36 -0.32 -21.73 7.02
CA VAL A 36 -0.81 -20.84 5.96
C VAL A 36 -0.33 -21.32 4.60
N THR A 37 -1.26 -21.51 3.66
CA THR A 37 -0.98 -21.74 2.25
C THR A 37 -1.36 -20.50 1.45
N ILE A 38 -0.42 -19.92 0.66
CA ILE A 38 -0.72 -18.82 -0.26
C ILE A 38 -0.87 -19.34 -1.68
N SER A 39 -1.92 -18.88 -2.36
CA SER A 39 -2.18 -19.19 -3.78
C SER A 39 -2.41 -17.89 -4.55
N PRO A 40 -1.39 -17.35 -5.24
CA PRO A 40 -1.54 -16.16 -6.07
C PRO A 40 -2.34 -16.48 -7.33
N PHE A 41 -3.17 -15.52 -7.78
CA PHE A 41 -3.83 -15.60 -9.08
C PHE A 41 -2.83 -15.35 -10.20
N PHE A 42 -2.11 -14.23 -10.12
CA PHE A 42 -1.00 -13.90 -11.00
C PHE A 42 0.32 -14.13 -10.28
N GLU A 43 1.17 -14.98 -10.84
CA GLU A 43 2.53 -15.20 -10.35
C GLU A 43 3.43 -13.99 -10.67
N ASP A 44 4.60 -13.91 -10.05
CA ASP A 44 5.54 -12.80 -10.17
C ASP A 44 5.99 -12.54 -11.62
N GLU A 45 6.05 -13.59 -12.45
CA GLU A 45 6.38 -13.45 -13.87
C GLU A 45 5.38 -12.57 -14.63
N TYR A 46 4.10 -12.59 -14.24
CA TYR A 46 3.09 -11.68 -14.79
C TYR A 46 3.47 -10.21 -14.55
N LEU A 47 3.87 -9.88 -13.31
CA LEU A 47 4.27 -8.51 -12.96
C LEU A 47 5.59 -8.12 -13.62
N ARG A 48 6.57 -9.02 -13.69
CA ARG A 48 7.83 -8.77 -14.41
C ARG A 48 7.56 -8.41 -15.87
N ARG A 49 6.67 -9.13 -16.55
CA ARG A 49 6.27 -8.82 -17.93
C ARG A 49 5.53 -7.50 -18.04
N LEU A 50 4.56 -7.26 -17.16
CA LEU A 50 3.81 -6.01 -17.14
C LEU A 50 4.73 -4.81 -16.94
N TYR A 51 5.69 -4.91 -16.02
CA TYR A 51 6.64 -3.84 -15.74
C TYR A 51 7.65 -3.61 -16.87
N THR A 52 7.92 -4.61 -17.71
CA THR A 52 8.75 -4.46 -18.92
C THR A 52 7.95 -4.02 -20.15
N GLY A 53 6.68 -3.65 -20.00
CA GLY A 53 5.80 -3.22 -21.09
C GLY A 53 5.38 -4.36 -22.04
N ARG A 54 5.67 -5.61 -21.67
CA ARG A 54 5.26 -6.77 -22.47
C ARG A 54 3.81 -7.14 -22.15
N ARG A 55 3.05 -7.51 -23.16
CA ARG A 55 1.66 -7.99 -22.99
C ARG A 55 1.63 -9.29 -22.17
N PRO A 56 0.62 -9.48 -21.30
CA PRO A 56 0.40 -10.76 -20.64
C PRO A 56 0.27 -11.89 -21.66
N ASN A 57 0.83 -13.06 -21.35
CA ASN A 57 0.66 -14.24 -22.19
C ASN A 57 -0.77 -14.80 -21.98
N PRO A 58 -1.60 -14.94 -23.04
CA PRO A 58 -2.95 -15.50 -22.90
C PRO A 58 -2.97 -16.90 -22.26
N GLY A 59 -2.00 -17.76 -22.58
CA GLY A 59 -1.88 -19.08 -21.96
C GLY A 59 -1.60 -19.01 -20.46
N ALA A 60 -0.79 -18.04 -20.02
CA ALA A 60 -0.54 -17.82 -18.58
C ALA A 60 -1.81 -17.36 -17.86
N LEU A 61 -2.68 -16.60 -18.54
CA LEU A 61 -3.95 -16.16 -17.98
C LEU A 61 -4.90 -17.34 -17.80
N ILE A 62 -5.04 -18.21 -18.79
CA ILE A 62 -5.84 -19.45 -18.69
C ILE A 62 -5.29 -20.33 -17.57
N GLY A 63 -3.97 -20.49 -17.49
CA GLY A 63 -3.30 -21.23 -16.41
C GLY A 63 -3.59 -20.64 -15.01
N ALA A 64 -3.68 -19.31 -14.89
CA ALA A 64 -4.01 -18.64 -13.64
C ALA A 64 -5.42 -19.01 -13.14
N TYR A 65 -6.41 -19.01 -14.03
CA TYR A 65 -7.76 -19.47 -13.71
C TYR A 65 -7.78 -20.95 -13.31
N GLY A 66 -7.09 -21.81 -14.07
CA GLY A 66 -7.00 -23.25 -13.77
C GLY A 66 -6.40 -23.51 -12.38
N ARG A 67 -5.29 -22.85 -12.03
CA ARG A 67 -4.67 -22.95 -10.68
C ARG A 67 -5.61 -22.45 -9.58
N ARG A 68 -6.27 -21.32 -9.79
CA ARG A 68 -7.21 -20.76 -8.82
C ARG A 68 -8.41 -21.67 -8.59
N LEU A 69 -8.99 -22.26 -9.65
CA LEU A 69 -10.08 -23.21 -9.55
C LEU A 69 -9.63 -24.48 -8.81
N ALA A 70 -8.44 -25.01 -9.13
CA ALA A 70 -7.87 -26.15 -8.41
C ALA A 70 -7.63 -25.85 -6.92
N ALA A 71 -7.15 -24.63 -6.60
CA ALA A 71 -7.00 -24.19 -5.21
C ALA A 71 -8.36 -24.14 -4.50
N LEU A 72 -9.38 -23.56 -5.12
CA LEU A 72 -10.73 -23.46 -4.56
C LEU A 72 -11.37 -24.82 -4.30
N LEU A 73 -11.10 -25.82 -5.14
CA LEU A 73 -11.60 -27.19 -4.95
C LEU A 73 -10.87 -27.95 -3.81
N ARG A 74 -9.62 -27.60 -3.55
CA ARG A 74 -8.78 -28.25 -2.51
C ARG A 74 -8.83 -27.52 -1.17
N THR A 75 -9.31 -26.27 -1.16
CA THR A 75 -9.27 -25.43 0.02
C THR A 75 -10.34 -25.84 1.02
N ASP A 76 -9.90 -26.03 2.26
CA ASP A 76 -10.77 -26.26 3.42
C ASP A 76 -11.61 -25.01 3.75
N ALA A 77 -12.40 -25.10 4.83
CA ALA A 77 -13.45 -24.15 5.15
C ALA A 77 -13.02 -22.70 5.41
N ARG A 78 -11.70 -22.40 5.63
CA ARG A 78 -11.21 -21.08 6.06
C ARG A 78 -10.31 -20.44 5.01
N MET A 79 -10.75 -19.31 4.47
CA MET A 79 -10.04 -18.59 3.42
C MET A 79 -9.90 -17.10 3.76
N MET A 80 -8.79 -16.49 3.34
CA MET A 80 -8.66 -15.04 3.24
C MET A 80 -8.40 -14.67 1.78
N VAL A 81 -9.20 -13.76 1.23
CA VAL A 81 -9.26 -13.45 -0.20
C VAL A 81 -8.89 -11.98 -0.42
N GLU A 82 -7.93 -11.73 -1.28
CA GLU A 82 -7.59 -10.38 -1.73
C GLU A 82 -8.55 -9.96 -2.85
N TYR A 83 -9.40 -8.99 -2.57
CA TYR A 83 -10.40 -8.39 -3.44
C TYR A 83 -11.49 -9.36 -3.93
N GLU A 84 -11.16 -10.35 -4.73
CA GLU A 84 -12.07 -11.23 -5.46
C GLU A 84 -11.41 -12.60 -5.73
N LEU A 85 -12.22 -13.63 -5.91
CA LEU A 85 -11.72 -14.98 -6.18
C LEU A 85 -11.25 -15.12 -7.63
N LEU A 86 -12.11 -14.74 -8.55
CA LEU A 86 -11.94 -14.92 -10.00
C LEU A 86 -12.13 -13.57 -10.70
N PRO A 87 -11.04 -12.85 -11.03
CA PRO A 87 -11.12 -11.58 -11.74
C PRO A 87 -11.98 -11.68 -13.00
N TYR A 88 -12.82 -10.68 -13.25
CA TYR A 88 -13.74 -10.59 -14.40
C TYR A 88 -14.85 -11.67 -14.50
N TRP A 89 -14.99 -12.52 -13.48
CA TRP A 89 -16.11 -13.45 -13.38
C TRP A 89 -17.24 -12.85 -12.52
N PRO A 90 -18.53 -13.12 -12.86
CA PRO A 90 -19.64 -12.60 -12.08
C PRO A 90 -19.77 -13.29 -10.71
N TRP A 91 -20.37 -12.59 -9.77
CA TRP A 91 -20.62 -13.10 -8.42
C TRP A 91 -21.30 -14.47 -8.39
N GLY A 92 -22.30 -14.70 -9.25
CA GLY A 92 -23.03 -15.98 -9.28
C GLY A 92 -22.14 -17.20 -9.45
N MET A 93 -21.03 -17.07 -10.21
CA MET A 93 -20.06 -18.14 -10.38
C MET A 93 -19.15 -18.27 -9.15
N GLU A 94 -18.70 -17.16 -8.57
CA GLU A 94 -17.87 -17.20 -7.35
C GLU A 94 -18.64 -17.77 -6.16
N LYS A 95 -19.93 -17.41 -6.03
CA LYS A 95 -20.85 -17.92 -5.00
C LYS A 95 -20.89 -19.45 -4.96
N TRP A 96 -20.83 -20.10 -6.13
CA TRP A 96 -20.84 -21.56 -6.21
C TRP A 96 -19.61 -22.17 -5.52
N PHE A 97 -18.41 -21.61 -5.75
CA PHE A 97 -17.16 -22.07 -5.12
C PHE A 97 -17.07 -21.73 -3.62
N LEU A 98 -17.80 -20.71 -3.16
CA LEU A 98 -17.82 -20.28 -1.76
C LEU A 98 -18.86 -21.02 -0.93
N ARG A 99 -19.70 -21.83 -1.55
CA ARG A 99 -20.79 -22.54 -0.86
C ARG A 99 -20.23 -23.45 0.24
N GLY A 100 -20.69 -23.24 1.48
CA GLY A 100 -20.24 -23.98 2.66
C GLY A 100 -18.85 -23.59 3.18
N LYS A 101 -18.25 -22.52 2.68
CA LYS A 101 -16.94 -22.03 3.12
C LYS A 101 -17.08 -20.67 3.80
N LYS A 102 -16.31 -20.47 4.87
CA LYS A 102 -16.18 -19.15 5.53
C LYS A 102 -14.97 -18.44 4.97
N TYR A 103 -15.17 -17.26 4.41
CA TYR A 103 -14.07 -16.47 3.86
C TYR A 103 -14.02 -15.06 4.46
N LEU A 104 -12.83 -14.53 4.60
CA LEU A 104 -12.57 -13.13 4.91
C LEU A 104 -12.14 -12.42 3.63
N LEU A 105 -12.63 -11.21 3.42
CA LEU A 105 -12.14 -10.34 2.36
C LEU A 105 -11.08 -9.38 2.88
N ASN A 106 -10.15 -8.97 2.02
CA ASN A 106 -9.16 -7.96 2.32
C ASN A 106 -9.10 -6.92 1.19
N PHE A 107 -9.33 -5.65 1.54
CA PHE A 107 -9.30 -4.51 0.64
C PHE A 107 -8.28 -3.46 1.13
N ASP A 108 -7.31 -3.09 0.30
CA ASP A 108 -6.36 -2.00 0.56
C ASP A 108 -6.52 -0.79 -0.37
N ASP A 109 -7.26 -0.97 -1.48
CA ASP A 109 -7.62 0.09 -2.43
C ASP A 109 -9.13 0.10 -2.73
N ASN A 110 -9.65 1.22 -3.24
CA ASN A 110 -11.04 1.33 -3.70
C ASN A 110 -11.22 0.59 -5.04
N VAL A 111 -11.44 -0.71 -4.97
CA VAL A 111 -11.59 -1.59 -6.16
C VAL A 111 -12.93 -1.49 -6.85
N TRP A 112 -13.94 -0.87 -6.25
CA TRP A 112 -15.29 -0.75 -6.81
C TRP A 112 -15.31 -0.03 -8.15
N GLU A 113 -14.45 0.98 -8.32
CA GLU A 113 -14.32 1.73 -9.57
C GLU A 113 -13.98 0.83 -10.78
N LYS A 114 -13.31 -0.31 -10.53
CA LYS A 114 -12.93 -1.26 -11.58
C LYS A 114 -14.13 -1.80 -12.38
N TYR A 115 -15.26 -1.98 -11.70
CA TYR A 115 -16.45 -2.57 -12.29
C TYR A 115 -17.67 -1.62 -12.30
N ALA A 116 -17.48 -0.35 -11.95
CA ALA A 116 -18.55 0.64 -11.84
C ALA A 116 -19.37 0.81 -13.14
N HIS A 117 -18.74 0.65 -14.30
CA HIS A 117 -19.37 0.79 -15.60
C HIS A 117 -19.67 -0.54 -16.31
N SER A 118 -19.54 -1.68 -15.62
CA SER A 118 -19.81 -3.00 -16.19
C SER A 118 -21.20 -3.48 -15.79
N SER A 119 -22.14 -3.54 -16.70
CA SER A 119 -23.49 -4.08 -16.43
C SER A 119 -23.50 -5.53 -15.91
N PHE A 120 -22.44 -6.29 -16.20
CA PHE A 120 -22.33 -7.71 -15.85
C PHE A 120 -21.58 -7.94 -14.51
N LEU A 121 -20.71 -7.02 -14.14
CA LEU A 121 -19.86 -7.12 -12.94
C LEU A 121 -20.19 -6.07 -11.87
N TYR A 122 -21.10 -5.15 -12.18
CA TYR A 122 -21.62 -4.19 -11.23
C TYR A 122 -22.17 -4.90 -10.00
N GLY A 123 -21.89 -4.39 -8.81
CA GLY A 123 -22.34 -5.02 -7.55
C GLY A 123 -21.60 -6.29 -7.14
N LYS A 124 -20.63 -6.77 -7.91
CA LYS A 124 -19.86 -7.97 -7.56
C LYS A 124 -19.18 -7.84 -6.20
N TYR A 125 -18.47 -6.71 -5.97
CA TYR A 125 -17.77 -6.48 -4.71
C TYR A 125 -18.74 -6.28 -3.54
N ASP A 126 -19.91 -5.70 -3.77
CA ASP A 126 -20.95 -5.57 -2.74
C ASP A 126 -21.44 -6.96 -2.31
N ALA A 127 -21.82 -7.80 -3.26
CA ALA A 127 -22.26 -9.15 -2.99
C ALA A 127 -21.19 -10.04 -2.33
N LEU A 128 -19.91 -9.91 -2.73
CA LEU A 128 -18.80 -10.57 -2.05
C LEU A 128 -18.69 -10.11 -0.60
N THR A 129 -18.81 -8.81 -0.36
CA THR A 129 -18.69 -8.18 0.96
C THR A 129 -19.84 -8.60 1.89
N GLU A 130 -21.08 -8.56 1.42
CA GLU A 130 -22.27 -8.98 2.17
C GLU A 130 -22.22 -10.44 2.62
N ASN A 131 -21.64 -11.32 1.80
CA ASN A 131 -21.59 -12.75 2.08
C ASN A 131 -20.28 -13.20 2.77
N ALA A 132 -19.34 -12.30 3.03
CA ALA A 132 -18.12 -12.61 3.77
C ALA A 132 -18.38 -12.83 5.26
N ALA A 133 -17.65 -13.75 5.89
CA ALA A 133 -17.66 -13.92 7.34
C ALA A 133 -17.10 -12.69 8.09
N GLY A 134 -16.29 -11.91 7.40
CA GLY A 134 -15.77 -10.62 7.85
C GLY A 134 -14.89 -9.97 6.78
N VAL A 135 -14.66 -8.68 6.92
CA VAL A 135 -13.91 -7.89 5.94
C VAL A 135 -12.80 -7.10 6.62
N ILE A 136 -11.61 -7.18 6.05
CA ILE A 136 -10.43 -6.44 6.48
C ILE A 136 -10.21 -5.30 5.50
N VAL A 137 -10.09 -4.08 5.99
CA VAL A 137 -9.89 -2.88 5.18
C VAL A 137 -8.67 -2.10 5.64
N ALA A 138 -8.02 -1.37 4.73
CA ALA A 138 -6.77 -0.69 5.04
C ALA A 138 -6.94 0.71 5.61
N ASN A 139 -8.10 1.35 5.43
CA ASN A 139 -8.30 2.76 5.77
C ASN A 139 -9.75 3.08 6.15
N SER A 140 -9.97 4.28 6.69
CA SER A 140 -11.28 4.74 7.16
C SER A 140 -12.30 4.91 6.05
N PHE A 141 -11.89 5.30 4.85
CA PHE A 141 -12.77 5.44 3.68
C PHE A 141 -13.40 4.09 3.27
N LEU A 142 -12.57 3.04 3.23
CA LEU A 142 -13.05 1.68 2.94
C LEU A 142 -13.88 1.11 4.10
N GLU A 143 -13.51 1.41 5.35
CA GLU A 143 -14.27 1.00 6.52
C GLU A 143 -15.70 1.55 6.49
N GLU A 144 -15.88 2.83 6.23
CA GLU A 144 -17.19 3.48 6.11
C GLU A 144 -18.05 2.81 5.02
N LYS A 145 -17.47 2.59 3.83
CA LYS A 145 -18.16 1.93 2.71
C LYS A 145 -18.55 0.49 3.05
N VAL A 146 -17.62 -0.29 3.56
CA VAL A 146 -17.80 -1.73 3.81
C VAL A 146 -18.73 -1.99 4.98
N SER A 147 -18.73 -1.13 6.01
CA SER A 147 -19.61 -1.28 7.18
C SER A 147 -21.11 -1.16 6.85
N GLN A 148 -21.44 -0.56 5.70
CA GLN A 148 -22.81 -0.53 5.19
C GLN A 148 -23.26 -1.88 4.62
N LEU A 149 -22.33 -2.76 4.24
CA LEU A 149 -22.56 -4.05 3.60
C LEU A 149 -22.33 -5.23 4.54
N ASN A 150 -21.38 -5.10 5.47
CA ASN A 150 -21.01 -6.16 6.40
C ASN A 150 -20.73 -5.57 7.80
N PRO A 151 -21.41 -6.04 8.87
CA PRO A 151 -21.19 -5.52 10.21
C PRO A 151 -19.89 -6.00 10.87
N ASN A 152 -19.24 -7.04 10.33
CA ASN A 152 -18.02 -7.61 10.88
C ASN A 152 -16.79 -7.09 10.08
N VAL A 153 -16.38 -5.87 10.39
CA VAL A 153 -15.26 -5.18 9.72
C VAL A 153 -14.10 -4.99 10.71
N LEU A 154 -12.89 -5.18 10.23
CA LEU A 154 -11.66 -4.83 10.94
C LEU A 154 -10.81 -3.91 10.08
N ARG A 155 -10.54 -2.71 10.58
CA ARG A 155 -9.55 -1.84 9.95
C ARG A 155 -8.15 -2.22 10.42
N ILE A 156 -7.35 -2.72 9.48
CA ILE A 156 -5.91 -2.95 9.65
C ILE A 156 -5.19 -2.07 8.63
N PRO A 157 -4.44 -1.04 9.01
CA PRO A 157 -3.61 -0.28 8.10
C PRO A 157 -2.60 -1.19 7.39
N THR A 158 -2.02 -0.74 6.31
CA THR A 158 -0.97 -1.51 5.63
C THR A 158 0.27 -1.53 6.52
N ALA A 159 0.39 -2.55 7.35
CA ALA A 159 1.47 -2.69 8.33
C ALA A 159 2.81 -3.02 7.66
N LEU A 160 3.89 -2.64 8.32
CA LEU A 160 5.26 -2.90 7.89
C LEU A 160 6.09 -3.45 9.04
N ASP A 161 7.24 -4.03 8.72
CA ASP A 161 8.29 -4.29 9.70
C ASP A 161 9.21 -3.07 9.75
N PRO A 162 9.33 -2.34 10.89
CA PRO A 162 10.20 -1.17 10.97
C PRO A 162 11.69 -1.53 11.10
N GLU A 163 12.06 -2.77 11.46
CA GLU A 163 13.44 -3.16 11.71
C GLU A 163 14.39 -2.92 10.52
N PRO A 164 14.04 -3.27 9.27
CA PRO A 164 14.91 -3.02 8.13
C PRO A 164 15.25 -1.54 7.90
N TYR A 165 14.43 -0.63 8.42
CA TYR A 165 14.62 0.81 8.25
C TYR A 165 15.45 1.47 9.37
N ARG A 166 15.75 0.76 10.47
CA ARG A 166 16.47 1.31 11.63
C ARG A 166 17.97 1.46 11.42
N HIS A 167 18.56 0.66 10.53
CA HIS A 167 20.01 0.58 10.32
C HIS A 167 20.45 1.42 9.13
N ILE A 168 20.35 2.76 9.24
CA ILE A 168 20.68 3.65 8.14
C ILE A 168 21.92 4.46 8.45
N ALA A 169 22.90 4.39 7.56
CA ALA A 169 24.10 5.21 7.58
C ALA A 169 23.76 6.66 7.20
N GLY A 170 23.99 7.61 8.08
CA GLY A 170 24.04 9.06 7.84
C GLY A 170 23.06 9.68 6.83
N LYS A 171 22.96 10.97 6.80
CA LYS A 171 22.15 11.70 5.80
C LYS A 171 22.94 11.99 4.54
N PHE A 172 22.25 12.10 3.41
CA PHE A 172 22.88 12.62 2.18
C PHE A 172 23.48 14.01 2.41
N PRO A 173 24.62 14.33 1.77
CA PRO A 173 25.29 15.63 1.97
C PRO A 173 24.46 16.82 1.43
N VAL A 174 23.63 16.57 0.42
CA VAL A 174 22.68 17.56 -0.14
C VAL A 174 21.30 17.31 0.47
N PHE A 175 20.56 18.37 0.77
CA PHE A 175 19.19 18.24 1.25
C PHE A 175 18.36 17.44 0.24
N THR A 176 17.92 16.27 0.64
CA THR A 176 17.26 15.32 -0.25
C THR A 176 15.80 15.14 0.15
N ILE A 177 14.93 15.46 -0.78
CA ILE A 177 13.49 15.18 -0.70
C ILE A 177 13.26 13.85 -1.44
N VAL A 178 12.61 12.87 -0.80
CA VAL A 178 12.39 11.56 -1.42
C VAL A 178 10.93 11.30 -1.73
N TRP A 179 10.70 10.73 -2.89
CA TRP A 179 9.43 10.12 -3.25
C TRP A 179 9.65 8.67 -3.68
N ILE A 180 8.85 7.74 -3.13
CA ILE A 180 8.80 6.34 -3.51
C ILE A 180 7.45 6.01 -4.12
N GLY A 181 7.42 5.22 -5.19
CA GLY A 181 6.13 4.84 -5.79
C GLY A 181 6.24 4.06 -7.09
N THR A 182 5.11 3.98 -7.78
CA THR A 182 4.98 3.30 -9.07
C THR A 182 4.90 4.29 -10.22
N PRO A 183 5.17 3.87 -11.48
CA PRO A 183 5.02 4.74 -12.64
C PRO A 183 3.63 5.37 -12.76
N VAL A 184 2.58 4.68 -12.31
CA VAL A 184 1.19 5.19 -12.36
C VAL A 184 0.99 6.37 -11.42
N THR A 185 1.61 6.34 -10.23
CA THR A 185 1.46 7.39 -9.21
C THR A 185 2.50 8.52 -9.34
N TYR A 186 3.51 8.38 -10.21
CA TYR A 186 4.50 9.42 -10.49
C TYR A 186 3.85 10.73 -10.98
N ARG A 187 2.73 10.64 -11.70
CA ARG A 187 1.94 11.81 -12.13
C ARG A 187 1.57 12.76 -10.99
N TYR A 188 1.42 12.26 -9.77
CA TYR A 188 1.09 13.10 -8.60
C TYR A 188 2.28 13.96 -8.17
N LEU A 189 3.51 13.43 -8.31
CA LEU A 189 4.73 14.22 -8.10
C LEU A 189 4.87 15.31 -9.19
N GLU A 190 4.53 14.99 -10.43
CA GLU A 190 4.57 15.93 -11.56
C GLU A 190 3.54 17.06 -11.43
N GLN A 191 2.42 16.85 -10.79
CA GLN A 191 1.41 17.90 -10.52
C GLN A 191 1.96 19.04 -9.68
N LEU A 192 2.97 18.79 -8.86
CA LEU A 192 3.70 19.80 -8.09
C LEU A 192 4.86 20.45 -8.87
N ARG A 193 4.94 20.30 -10.20
CA ARG A 193 6.02 20.89 -11.02
C ARG A 193 6.27 22.37 -10.74
N PRO A 194 5.25 23.25 -10.67
CA PRO A 194 5.50 24.66 -10.35
C PRO A 194 6.17 24.87 -8.99
N VAL A 195 5.77 24.08 -7.99
CA VAL A 195 6.36 24.12 -6.64
C VAL A 195 7.84 23.70 -6.69
N TRP A 196 8.15 22.59 -7.36
CA TRP A 196 9.52 22.11 -7.48
C TRP A 196 10.42 23.13 -8.18
N GLN A 197 9.94 23.73 -9.26
CA GLN A 197 10.70 24.74 -10.02
C GLN A 197 10.93 26.01 -9.20
N GLN A 198 9.91 26.46 -8.46
CA GLN A 198 10.06 27.62 -7.57
C GLN A 198 11.04 27.34 -6.43
N LEU A 199 10.96 26.16 -5.78
CA LEU A 199 11.89 25.78 -4.73
C LEU A 199 13.34 25.69 -5.25
N ALA A 200 13.54 25.17 -6.47
CA ALA A 200 14.87 25.06 -7.07
C ALA A 200 15.58 26.41 -7.29
N THR A 201 14.84 27.55 -7.27
CA THR A 201 15.43 28.90 -7.32
C THR A 201 15.86 29.41 -5.95
N ARG A 202 15.44 28.77 -4.84
CA ARG A 202 15.63 29.24 -3.46
C ARG A 202 16.41 28.28 -2.57
N MET A 203 16.42 26.99 -2.93
CA MET A 203 16.99 25.92 -2.13
C MET A 203 17.95 25.06 -2.97
N ASP A 204 19.09 24.66 -2.40
CA ASP A 204 19.92 23.60 -2.99
C ASP A 204 19.42 22.23 -2.48
N PHE A 205 18.65 21.54 -3.28
CA PHE A 205 18.10 20.24 -2.94
C PHE A 205 18.16 19.25 -4.11
N GLU A 206 18.06 17.98 -3.78
CA GLU A 206 17.88 16.89 -4.74
C GLU A 206 16.52 16.21 -4.51
N LEU A 207 15.75 16.00 -5.58
CA LEU A 207 14.54 15.19 -5.55
C LEU A 207 14.88 13.74 -5.92
N LEU A 208 14.94 12.86 -4.93
CA LEU A 208 15.18 11.43 -5.10
C LEU A 208 13.89 10.69 -5.43
N VAL A 209 13.84 10.03 -6.58
CA VAL A 209 12.72 9.22 -7.03
C VAL A 209 13.08 7.75 -6.99
N ILE A 210 12.52 7.01 -6.03
CA ILE A 210 12.68 5.56 -5.90
C ILE A 210 11.49 4.89 -6.60
N ALA A 211 11.69 4.46 -7.85
CA ALA A 211 10.66 3.88 -8.68
C ALA A 211 11.33 3.12 -9.84
N ARG A 212 10.79 3.22 -11.05
CA ARG A 212 11.48 2.74 -12.25
C ARG A 212 12.37 3.81 -12.82
N LYS A 213 13.63 3.47 -13.09
CA LYS A 213 14.64 4.41 -13.62
C LYS A 213 14.23 5.04 -14.95
N GLU A 214 13.42 4.35 -15.75
CA GLU A 214 12.88 4.88 -17.02
C GLU A 214 12.04 6.15 -16.85
N LEU A 215 11.55 6.44 -15.64
CA LEU A 215 10.88 7.69 -15.30
C LEU A 215 11.81 8.91 -15.43
N SER A 216 13.13 8.71 -15.49
CA SER A 216 14.11 9.78 -15.77
C SER A 216 13.81 10.53 -17.08
N LYS A 217 13.16 9.87 -18.05
CA LYS A 217 12.67 10.49 -19.29
C LYS A 217 11.56 11.54 -19.05
N ARG A 218 10.98 11.56 -17.86
CA ARG A 218 9.95 12.49 -17.39
C ARG A 218 10.48 13.40 -16.27
N ALA A 219 11.79 13.60 -16.19
CA ALA A 219 12.38 14.50 -15.22
C ALA A 219 11.82 15.93 -15.38
N LEU A 220 11.75 16.64 -14.25
CA LEU A 220 11.22 17.99 -14.22
C LEU A 220 12.36 18.96 -14.60
N GLU A 221 12.13 19.74 -15.65
CA GLU A 221 13.10 20.74 -16.10
C GLU A 221 13.39 21.76 -14.99
N GLY A 222 14.67 22.08 -14.80
CA GLY A 222 15.13 23.02 -13.77
C GLY A 222 15.20 22.46 -12.34
N VAL A 223 14.92 21.16 -12.14
CA VAL A 223 14.97 20.50 -10.83
C VAL A 223 16.07 19.42 -10.83
N ARG A 224 16.98 19.46 -9.84
CA ARG A 224 17.95 18.39 -9.65
C ARG A 224 17.22 17.13 -9.21
N MET A 225 17.22 16.08 -10.07
CA MET A 225 16.55 14.83 -9.80
C MET A 225 17.49 13.63 -9.92
N ARG A 226 17.33 12.66 -9.01
CA ARG A 226 17.99 11.35 -9.06
C ARG A 226 16.94 10.25 -9.10
N PHE A 227 17.06 9.34 -10.07
CA PHE A 227 16.15 8.21 -10.25
C PHE A 227 16.89 6.91 -9.92
N VAL A 228 16.26 6.10 -9.06
CA VAL A 228 16.79 4.80 -8.64
C VAL A 228 15.71 3.75 -8.84
N ASP A 229 16.09 2.61 -9.41
CA ASP A 229 15.19 1.47 -9.52
C ASP A 229 14.79 0.99 -8.13
N TRP A 230 13.50 0.77 -7.96
CA TRP A 230 13.00 0.23 -6.71
C TRP A 230 13.46 -1.21 -6.52
N SER A 231 14.01 -1.49 -5.37
CA SER A 231 14.15 -2.82 -4.79
C SER A 231 13.94 -2.72 -3.27
N PRO A 232 13.68 -3.81 -2.55
CA PRO A 232 13.59 -3.78 -1.10
C PRO A 232 14.85 -3.18 -0.43
N GLU A 233 16.03 -3.50 -0.96
CA GLU A 233 17.30 -3.02 -0.47
C GLU A 233 17.49 -1.52 -0.75
N ALA A 234 17.16 -1.06 -1.96
CA ALA A 234 17.23 0.36 -2.33
C ALA A 234 16.24 1.17 -1.49
N GLU A 235 15.03 0.65 -1.24
CA GLU A 235 14.04 1.29 -0.39
C GLU A 235 14.59 1.52 1.02
N THR A 236 14.99 0.47 1.71
CA THR A 236 15.48 0.57 3.09
C THR A 236 16.78 1.38 3.20
N ALA A 237 17.72 1.21 2.27
CA ALA A 237 19.00 1.90 2.31
C ALA A 237 18.89 3.42 2.03
N LEU A 238 17.96 3.85 1.17
CA LEU A 238 17.93 5.24 0.69
C LEU A 238 16.92 6.12 1.43
N LEU A 239 15.81 5.57 1.92
CA LEU A 239 14.78 6.36 2.59
C LEU A 239 15.34 7.11 3.80
N GLY A 240 16.05 6.45 4.68
CA GLY A 240 16.56 7.08 5.89
C GLY A 240 17.73 8.02 5.68
N GLN A 241 18.41 7.95 4.53
CA GLN A 241 19.43 8.92 4.15
C GLN A 241 18.81 10.24 3.64
N ALA A 242 17.56 10.23 3.20
CA ALA A 242 16.84 11.43 2.81
C ALA A 242 16.47 12.30 4.02
N HIS A 243 16.11 13.55 3.78
CA HIS A 243 15.76 14.52 4.82
C HIS A 243 14.25 14.61 5.03
N VAL A 244 13.46 14.48 3.95
CA VAL A 244 12.01 14.63 3.96
C VAL A 244 11.39 13.67 2.94
N GLY A 245 10.33 12.95 3.32
CA GLY A 245 9.50 12.19 2.40
C GLY A 245 8.31 13.03 1.88
N VAL A 246 7.85 12.77 0.65
CA VAL A 246 6.68 13.47 0.11
C VAL A 246 5.62 12.51 -0.41
N MET A 247 4.34 12.83 -0.12
CA MET A 247 3.19 12.06 -0.60
C MET A 247 2.10 12.97 -1.15
N PRO A 248 2.30 13.55 -2.35
CA PRO A 248 1.24 14.31 -3.02
C PRO A 248 0.15 13.38 -3.54
N LEU A 249 -1.10 13.79 -3.32
CA LEU A 249 -2.30 13.12 -3.82
C LEU A 249 -3.30 14.16 -4.31
N PRO A 250 -3.99 13.92 -5.45
CA PRO A 250 -5.16 14.70 -5.84
C PRO A 250 -6.35 14.37 -4.94
N ASP A 251 -7.35 15.24 -4.88
CA ASP A 251 -8.61 14.93 -4.20
C ASP A 251 -9.58 14.24 -5.16
N ASP A 252 -9.39 12.93 -5.37
CA ASP A 252 -10.29 12.08 -6.13
C ASP A 252 -10.63 10.79 -5.35
N LEU A 253 -11.65 10.06 -5.79
CA LEU A 253 -12.13 8.85 -5.12
C LEU A 253 -11.06 7.75 -5.03
N PHE A 254 -10.17 7.67 -6.03
CA PHE A 254 -9.09 6.70 -6.02
C PHE A 254 -8.01 7.07 -4.99
N ALA A 255 -7.64 8.35 -4.89
CA ALA A 255 -6.66 8.81 -3.94
C ALA A 255 -7.18 8.78 -2.48
N ARG A 256 -8.48 9.08 -2.27
CA ARG A 256 -9.13 8.94 -0.95
C ARG A 256 -9.09 7.49 -0.43
N GLY A 257 -9.11 6.52 -1.32
CA GLY A 257 -9.00 5.09 -0.98
C GLY A 257 -7.58 4.59 -0.69
N LYS A 258 -6.54 5.45 -0.75
CA LYS A 258 -5.14 5.07 -0.49
C LYS A 258 -4.87 4.83 0.99
N SER A 259 -4.04 3.83 1.28
CA SER A 259 -3.68 3.39 2.64
C SER A 259 -2.53 4.16 3.29
N ALA A 260 -2.09 5.29 2.73
CA ALA A 260 -0.97 6.12 3.22
C ALA A 260 0.36 5.38 3.44
N PHE A 261 0.58 4.22 2.82
CA PHE A 261 1.70 3.33 3.10
C PHE A 261 3.09 4.00 2.96
N LYS A 262 3.27 4.91 1.99
CA LYS A 262 4.51 5.66 1.84
C LYS A 262 4.88 6.45 3.10
N LEU A 263 3.89 7.04 3.78
CA LEU A 263 4.12 7.77 5.02
C LEU A 263 4.66 6.85 6.10
N LEU A 264 4.14 5.63 6.18
CA LEU A 264 4.61 4.64 7.15
C LEU A 264 6.06 4.20 6.86
N GLN A 265 6.42 4.08 5.57
CA GLN A 265 7.80 3.81 5.16
C GLN A 265 8.75 4.95 5.55
N TYR A 266 8.35 6.21 5.31
CA TYR A 266 9.12 7.39 5.73
C TYR A 266 9.27 7.45 7.25
N PHE A 267 8.20 7.21 7.98
CA PHE A 267 8.20 7.21 9.43
C PHE A 267 9.10 6.10 10.01
N ALA A 268 9.01 4.88 9.48
CA ALA A 268 9.91 3.79 9.86
C ALA A 268 11.37 4.12 9.56
N ALA A 269 11.65 4.78 8.44
CA ALA A 269 12.98 5.26 8.08
C ALA A 269 13.43 6.49 8.89
N GLY A 270 12.60 6.99 9.79
CA GLY A 270 12.92 8.13 10.67
C GLY A 270 13.11 9.42 9.92
N ILE A 271 12.28 9.70 8.92
CA ILE A 271 12.20 10.98 8.24
C ILE A 271 10.80 11.55 8.33
N PRO A 272 10.64 12.87 8.53
CA PRO A 272 9.35 13.52 8.50
C PRO A 272 8.79 13.51 7.08
N ALA A 273 7.48 13.66 6.96
CA ALA A 273 6.83 13.70 5.65
C ALA A 273 6.01 14.97 5.45
N VAL A 274 5.92 15.42 4.18
CA VAL A 274 4.92 16.38 3.73
C VAL A 274 3.93 15.64 2.83
N ALA A 275 2.62 15.78 3.11
CA ALA A 275 1.60 15.08 2.34
C ALA A 275 0.35 15.92 2.08
N SER A 276 -0.37 15.59 1.00
CA SER A 276 -1.70 16.15 0.77
C SER A 276 -2.67 15.70 1.87
N PRO A 277 -3.56 16.58 2.36
CA PRO A 277 -4.55 16.26 3.38
C PRO A 277 -5.73 15.45 2.80
N ILE A 278 -5.44 14.30 2.18
CA ILE A 278 -6.39 13.46 1.45
C ILE A 278 -6.42 12.05 2.03
N GLY A 279 -7.61 11.51 2.22
CA GLY A 279 -7.83 10.14 2.69
C GLY A 279 -7.07 9.84 3.98
N GLU A 280 -6.42 8.70 4.04
CA GLU A 280 -5.71 8.20 5.21
C GLU A 280 -4.47 9.06 5.60
N ASN A 281 -3.95 9.91 4.71
CA ASN A 281 -2.88 10.85 5.07
C ASN A 281 -3.26 11.74 6.27
N ARG A 282 -4.55 12.15 6.37
CA ARG A 282 -5.06 12.95 7.50
C ARG A 282 -5.04 12.21 8.84
N ASN A 283 -5.14 10.89 8.80
CA ASN A 283 -5.15 10.04 10.00
C ASN A 283 -3.73 9.66 10.44
N VAL A 284 -2.81 9.58 9.50
CA VAL A 284 -1.40 9.21 9.76
C VAL A 284 -0.57 10.43 10.16
N ILE A 285 -0.80 11.59 9.54
CA ILE A 285 -0.07 12.82 9.87
C ILE A 285 -0.86 13.65 10.89
N ASP A 286 -0.24 13.81 12.06
CA ASP A 286 -0.56 14.85 13.02
C ASP A 286 0.35 16.05 12.70
N SER A 287 -0.23 17.02 11.96
CA SER A 287 0.53 18.13 11.37
C SER A 287 1.23 18.99 12.42
N GLY A 288 2.54 19.18 12.27
CA GLY A 288 3.41 19.86 13.22
C GLY A 288 3.99 18.95 14.32
N ARG A 289 3.54 17.69 14.42
CA ARG A 289 4.06 16.71 15.38
C ARG A 289 4.92 15.62 14.72
N ASN A 290 4.41 14.91 13.69
CA ASN A 290 5.12 13.81 13.01
C ASN A 290 5.32 14.04 11.51
N GLY A 291 4.83 15.17 10.98
CA GLY A 291 4.90 15.56 9.59
C GLY A 291 4.15 16.86 9.36
N LEU A 292 3.97 17.25 8.10
CA LEU A 292 3.20 18.43 7.71
C LEU A 292 2.17 18.05 6.65
N LEU A 293 0.98 18.68 6.71
CA LEU A 293 -0.04 18.57 5.68
C LEU A 293 -0.02 19.83 4.80
N ALA A 294 -0.08 19.65 3.48
CA ALA A 294 -0.08 20.71 2.49
C ALA A 294 -1.10 20.40 1.38
N GLY A 295 -2.11 21.26 1.21
CA GLY A 295 -3.19 21.11 0.23
C GLY A 295 -3.02 21.99 -1.01
N THR A 296 -2.36 23.15 -0.88
CA THR A 296 -2.14 24.12 -1.95
C THR A 296 -0.67 24.19 -2.36
N PRO A 297 -0.34 24.68 -3.57
CA PRO A 297 1.04 24.89 -3.98
C PRO A 297 1.85 25.75 -3.00
N ASP A 298 1.26 26.81 -2.46
CA ASP A 298 1.92 27.69 -1.49
C ASP A 298 2.20 26.96 -0.17
N GLU A 299 1.27 26.16 0.33
CA GLU A 299 1.47 25.34 1.52
C GLU A 299 2.58 24.30 1.31
N TRP A 300 2.65 23.66 0.12
CA TRP A 300 3.72 22.75 -0.23
C TRP A 300 5.09 23.44 -0.23
N GLY A 301 5.17 24.64 -0.86
CA GLY A 301 6.38 25.45 -0.86
C GLY A 301 6.81 25.80 0.57
N ALA A 302 5.91 26.38 1.35
CA ALA A 302 6.18 26.79 2.73
C ALA A 302 6.61 25.62 3.64
N ALA A 303 5.92 24.48 3.56
CA ALA A 303 6.27 23.30 4.36
C ALA A 303 7.66 22.75 4.03
N LEU A 304 8.02 22.69 2.74
CA LEU A 304 9.33 22.19 2.32
C LEU A 304 10.45 23.18 2.63
N GLU A 305 10.25 24.51 2.46
CA GLU A 305 11.19 25.55 2.88
C GLU A 305 11.40 25.54 4.40
N GLN A 306 10.34 25.38 5.18
CA GLN A 306 10.42 25.28 6.64
C GLN A 306 11.30 24.08 7.05
N LEU A 307 11.06 22.91 6.45
CA LEU A 307 11.85 21.71 6.73
C LEU A 307 13.30 21.81 6.18
N TYR A 308 13.55 22.62 5.15
CA TYR A 308 14.90 22.89 4.66
C TYR A 308 15.69 23.75 5.64
N CYS A 309 15.09 24.83 6.14
CA CYS A 309 15.76 25.81 7.00
C CYS A 309 15.89 25.36 8.47
N ASP A 310 14.95 24.57 8.98
CA ASP A 310 14.89 24.20 10.40
C ASP A 310 15.25 22.72 10.64
N ALA A 311 16.52 22.48 10.93
CA ALA A 311 17.02 21.14 11.25
C ALA A 311 16.42 20.59 12.56
N ALA A 312 16.24 21.44 13.56
CA ALA A 312 15.67 21.02 14.85
C ALA A 312 14.21 20.57 14.70
N LEU A 313 13.44 21.29 13.88
CA LEU A 313 12.09 20.87 13.54
C LEU A 313 12.09 19.51 12.83
N ARG A 314 12.98 19.29 11.84
CA ARG A 314 13.08 18.00 11.15
C ARG A 314 13.36 16.84 12.12
N GLU A 315 14.31 17.02 13.03
CA GLU A 315 14.66 15.99 14.03
C GLU A 315 13.48 15.69 14.95
N ARG A 316 12.82 16.72 15.48
CA ARG A 316 11.65 16.56 16.36
C ARG A 316 10.51 15.82 15.65
N LEU A 317 10.20 16.19 14.41
CA LEU A 317 9.17 15.52 13.62
C LEU A 317 9.57 14.06 13.30
N ALA A 318 10.85 13.81 12.99
CA ALA A 318 11.37 12.48 12.70
C ALA A 318 11.27 11.54 13.91
N ASP A 319 11.57 12.01 15.09
CA ASP A 319 11.45 11.21 16.33
C ASP A 319 10.00 10.83 16.60
N ALA A 320 9.08 11.78 16.47
CA ALA A 320 7.65 11.51 16.60
C ALA A 320 7.13 10.57 15.51
N ALA A 321 7.64 10.70 14.27
CA ALA A 321 7.32 9.82 13.16
C ALA A 321 7.76 8.37 13.42
N ARG A 322 8.98 8.14 13.96
CA ARG A 322 9.43 6.79 14.36
C ARG A 322 8.51 6.15 15.39
N LEU A 323 8.13 6.92 16.42
CA LEU A 323 7.19 6.42 17.44
C LEU A 323 5.81 6.09 16.84
N GLU A 324 5.36 6.87 15.88
CA GLU A 324 4.12 6.60 15.17
C GLU A 324 4.19 5.31 14.34
N ALA A 325 5.32 5.06 13.64
CA ALA A 325 5.51 3.86 12.82
C ALA A 325 5.37 2.55 13.62
N GLU A 326 5.75 2.54 14.91
CA GLU A 326 5.60 1.35 15.77
C GLU A 326 4.13 0.91 15.92
N LYS A 327 3.18 1.84 15.89
CA LYS A 327 1.75 1.53 15.95
C LYS A 327 1.25 0.79 14.71
N TYR A 328 1.99 0.91 13.60
CA TYR A 328 1.71 0.28 12.32
C TYR A 328 2.60 -0.93 12.05
N SER A 329 3.31 -1.43 13.09
CA SER A 329 4.18 -2.59 12.96
C SER A 329 3.40 -3.89 12.80
N LEU A 330 3.97 -4.86 12.09
CA LEU A 330 3.42 -6.22 11.98
C LEU A 330 3.24 -6.86 13.37
N GLN A 331 4.16 -6.59 14.29
CA GLN A 331 4.11 -7.09 15.67
C GLN A 331 2.84 -6.63 16.40
N ALA A 332 2.39 -5.40 16.15
CA ALA A 332 1.16 -4.87 16.74
C ALA A 332 -0.11 -5.44 16.09
N TRP A 333 -0.07 -5.76 14.79
CA TRP A 333 -1.26 -6.11 14.04
C TRP A 333 -1.50 -7.61 13.82
N VAL A 334 -0.47 -8.47 13.86
CA VAL A 334 -0.63 -9.93 13.75
C VAL A 334 -1.58 -10.49 14.82
N PRO A 335 -1.46 -10.15 16.12
CA PRO A 335 -2.40 -10.66 17.12
C PRO A 335 -3.84 -10.21 16.90
N ARG A 336 -4.04 -8.96 16.43
CA ARG A 336 -5.36 -8.41 16.14
C ARG A 336 -6.01 -9.09 14.94
N LEU A 337 -5.22 -9.35 13.88
CA LEU A 337 -5.67 -10.12 12.73
C LEU A 337 -6.09 -11.53 13.15
N ALA A 338 -5.28 -12.22 13.94
CA ALA A 338 -5.58 -13.57 14.43
C ALA A 338 -6.87 -13.61 15.25
N ALA A 339 -7.05 -12.68 16.19
CA ALA A 339 -8.26 -12.59 16.99
C ALA A 339 -9.51 -12.33 16.12
N PHE A 340 -9.41 -11.49 15.10
CA PHE A 340 -10.49 -11.25 14.15
C PHE A 340 -10.81 -12.49 13.30
N MET A 341 -9.79 -13.19 12.84
CA MET A 341 -9.93 -14.44 12.09
C MET A 341 -10.67 -15.49 12.93
N GLU A 342 -10.24 -15.72 14.18
CA GLU A 342 -10.90 -16.66 15.08
C GLU A 342 -12.37 -16.30 15.33
N LYS A 343 -12.66 -15.04 15.62
CA LYS A 343 -14.03 -14.53 15.84
C LYS A 343 -14.90 -14.78 14.61
N SER A 344 -14.40 -14.48 13.42
CA SER A 344 -15.17 -14.54 12.18
C SER A 344 -15.44 -15.97 11.68
N TRP A 345 -14.59 -16.92 12.06
CA TRP A 345 -14.73 -18.32 11.63
C TRP A 345 -15.41 -19.24 12.65
N ARG A 346 -15.76 -18.73 13.82
CA ARG A 346 -16.67 -19.40 14.76
C ARG A 346 -18.10 -19.39 14.21
#